data_6be4ad62ddd228572128be0014126586
#
_entry.id   6be4ad62ddd228572128be0014126586
#
_cell.length_a   1.000
_cell.length_b   1.000
_cell.length_c   1.000
_cell.angle_alpha   90.00
_cell.angle_beta   90.00
_cell.angle_gamma   90.00
#
_symmetry.space_group_name_H-M   'P 1'
#
loop_
_entity.id
_entity.type
_entity.pdbx_description
1 polymer ?
#
loop_
_entity_poly.entity_id
_entity_poly.type
_entity_poly.pdbx_seq_one_letter_code
_entity_poly.pdbx_strand_id
1 'polypeptide(L)'
;MQEFLGYLTGFPGDTWQERWEAAGHDAGIPVGRVAGDDRALSRRLSAAAGRCFAMRLIRPTLLGLRSNTFTRYTPWFRSIANDPWLEEFCERVDQLPVGSSRRGRAKSDVCYALTVFGIDLDGLTPEALLHYAVECRAHALAGEDAESGTFSGTLAWPVLHEMGQFPRSAPRTLRAAVTRGQLSIEEAVDRHQLRNREVRDLLVEYVRRRSAELDYSTLRHLIT
;
A
#
# COMPACT_ATOMS: atom_id res chain seq x y z
N MET A 1 -14.54 -18.18 12.92
CA MET A 1 -14.61 -18.48 11.46
C MET A 1 -16.00 -18.91 11.04
N GLN A 2 -16.64 -19.88 11.71
CA GLN A 2 -17.99 -20.36 11.36
C GLN A 2 -19.05 -19.24 11.28
N GLU A 3 -19.09 -18.33 12.27
CA GLU A 3 -20.03 -17.18 12.26
C GLU A 3 -19.88 -16.31 11.00
N PHE A 4 -18.65 -16.02 10.59
CA PHE A 4 -18.38 -15.19 9.41
C PHE A 4 -18.73 -15.92 8.10
N LEU A 5 -18.34 -17.19 7.96
CA LEU A 5 -18.71 -17.97 6.79
C LEU A 5 -20.25 -18.19 6.74
N GLY A 6 -20.87 -18.45 7.90
CA GLY A 6 -22.34 -18.52 8.00
C GLY A 6 -23.04 -17.23 7.57
N TYR A 7 -22.47 -16.07 7.92
CA TYR A 7 -22.95 -14.77 7.41
C TYR A 7 -22.85 -14.69 5.88
N LEU A 8 -21.71 -15.07 5.30
CA LEU A 8 -21.51 -15.03 3.86
C LEU A 8 -22.42 -15.98 3.08
N THR A 9 -22.92 -17.06 3.68
CA THR A 9 -23.89 -17.95 3.00
C THR A 9 -25.24 -17.27 2.70
N GLY A 10 -25.54 -16.14 3.33
CA GLY A 10 -26.72 -15.33 3.04
C GLY A 10 -26.63 -14.52 1.73
N PHE A 11 -25.48 -14.51 1.06
CA PHE A 11 -25.26 -13.79 -0.19
C PHE A 11 -25.13 -14.74 -1.37
N PRO A 12 -25.50 -14.31 -2.58
CA PRO A 12 -25.39 -15.12 -3.79
C PRO A 12 -23.93 -15.36 -4.16
N GLY A 13 -23.63 -16.52 -4.73
CA GLY A 13 -22.33 -16.93 -5.22
C GLY A 13 -22.01 -18.39 -4.90
N ASP A 14 -21.20 -19.02 -5.75
CA ASP A 14 -20.75 -20.40 -5.57
C ASP A 14 -19.47 -20.48 -4.74
N THR A 15 -18.66 -19.42 -4.77
CA THR A 15 -17.39 -19.31 -4.05
C THR A 15 -17.49 -18.30 -2.89
N TRP A 16 -16.55 -18.40 -1.94
CA TRP A 16 -16.43 -17.41 -0.86
C TRP A 16 -16.06 -16.02 -1.39
N GLN A 17 -15.33 -15.96 -2.49
CA GLN A 17 -14.99 -14.72 -3.17
C GLN A 17 -16.25 -14.02 -3.72
N GLU A 18 -17.08 -14.72 -4.47
CA GLU A 18 -18.31 -14.16 -5.04
C GLU A 18 -19.28 -13.68 -3.95
N ARG A 19 -19.40 -14.44 -2.87
CA ARG A 19 -20.24 -14.06 -1.71
C ARG A 19 -19.71 -12.83 -0.98
N TRP A 20 -18.39 -12.71 -0.87
CA TRP A 20 -17.71 -11.55 -0.31
C TRP A 20 -17.97 -10.29 -1.15
N GLU A 21 -17.87 -10.40 -2.46
CA GLU A 21 -18.15 -9.32 -3.41
C GLU A 21 -19.64 -8.94 -3.37
N ALA A 22 -20.54 -9.92 -3.40
CA ALA A 22 -21.99 -9.72 -3.32
C ALA A 22 -22.43 -9.06 -2.00
N ALA A 23 -21.70 -9.29 -0.91
CA ALA A 23 -21.92 -8.62 0.38
C ALA A 23 -21.46 -7.14 0.36
N GLY A 24 -20.81 -6.67 -0.71
CA GLY A 24 -20.35 -5.29 -0.87
C GLY A 24 -19.08 -4.96 -0.07
N HIS A 25 -18.42 -5.96 0.50
CA HIS A 25 -17.24 -5.72 1.32
C HIS A 25 -16.04 -5.24 0.52
N ASP A 26 -15.90 -5.67 -0.73
CA ASP A 26 -14.88 -5.16 -1.64
C ASP A 26 -15.12 -3.71 -2.09
N ALA A 27 -16.36 -3.25 -1.98
CA ALA A 27 -16.73 -1.84 -2.17
C ALA A 27 -16.54 -0.98 -0.90
N GLY A 28 -15.89 -1.53 0.13
CA GLY A 28 -15.52 -0.79 1.33
C GLY A 28 -16.53 -0.85 2.48
N ILE A 29 -17.53 -1.74 2.42
CA ILE A 29 -18.43 -1.96 3.57
C ILE A 29 -17.69 -2.77 4.63
N PRO A 30 -17.39 -2.22 5.84
CA PRO A 30 -16.69 -2.95 6.89
C PRO A 30 -17.50 -4.18 7.35
N VAL A 31 -16.83 -5.32 7.50
CA VAL A 31 -17.45 -6.55 8.03
C VAL A 31 -18.05 -6.33 9.41
N GLY A 32 -17.40 -5.52 10.24
CA GLY A 32 -17.87 -5.19 11.58
C GLY A 32 -19.22 -4.45 11.61
N ARG A 33 -19.64 -3.83 10.51
CA ARG A 33 -20.93 -3.12 10.41
C ARG A 33 -22.13 -4.07 10.56
N VAL A 34 -21.95 -5.33 10.19
CA VAL A 34 -22.96 -6.39 10.33
C VAL A 34 -23.37 -6.61 11.79
N ALA A 35 -22.46 -6.38 12.71
CA ALA A 35 -22.68 -6.60 14.14
C ALA A 35 -23.48 -5.48 14.83
N GLY A 36 -23.84 -4.38 14.12
CA GLY A 36 -24.46 -3.22 14.74
C GLY A 36 -23.62 -2.72 15.94
N ASP A 37 -24.26 -2.61 17.10
CA ASP A 37 -23.60 -2.13 18.33
C ASP A 37 -22.81 -3.21 19.08
N ASP A 38 -22.86 -4.48 18.66
CA ASP A 38 -22.09 -5.57 19.29
C ASP A 38 -20.61 -5.52 18.88
N ARG A 39 -19.82 -4.79 19.65
CA ARG A 39 -18.37 -4.65 19.44
C ARG A 39 -17.63 -5.99 19.52
N ALA A 40 -18.11 -6.96 20.32
CA ALA A 40 -17.47 -8.25 20.45
C ALA A 40 -17.68 -9.10 19.18
N LEU A 41 -18.89 -9.09 18.65
CA LEU A 41 -19.22 -9.73 17.38
C LEU A 41 -18.45 -9.06 16.22
N SER A 42 -18.43 -7.73 16.16
CA SER A 42 -17.68 -6.97 15.15
C SER A 42 -16.20 -7.38 15.11
N ARG A 43 -15.54 -7.48 16.26
CA ARG A 43 -14.14 -7.94 16.35
C ARG A 43 -13.98 -9.39 15.91
N ARG A 44 -14.90 -10.29 16.28
CA ARG A 44 -14.84 -11.70 15.87
C ARG A 44 -15.02 -11.85 14.35
N LEU A 45 -15.96 -11.12 13.75
CA LEU A 45 -16.19 -11.14 12.31
C LEU A 45 -14.98 -10.59 11.53
N SER A 46 -14.43 -9.44 11.96
CA SER A 46 -13.22 -8.86 11.34
C SER A 46 -12.03 -9.80 11.46
N ALA A 47 -11.84 -10.42 12.64
CA ALA A 47 -10.76 -11.40 12.84
C ALA A 47 -10.93 -12.64 11.95
N ALA A 48 -12.16 -13.10 11.75
CA ALA A 48 -12.45 -14.24 10.87
C ALA A 48 -12.20 -13.90 9.40
N ALA A 49 -12.63 -12.71 8.94
CA ALA A 49 -12.34 -12.20 7.60
C ALA A 49 -10.82 -12.14 7.35
N GLY A 50 -10.06 -11.55 8.28
CA GLY A 50 -8.61 -11.48 8.16
C GLY A 50 -7.93 -12.85 8.06
N ARG A 51 -8.46 -13.87 8.75
CA ARG A 51 -7.97 -15.25 8.58
C ARG A 51 -8.33 -15.83 7.22
N CYS A 52 -9.53 -15.58 6.70
CA CYS A 52 -9.92 -16.00 5.35
C CYS A 52 -9.01 -15.37 4.28
N PHE A 53 -8.60 -14.11 4.47
CA PHE A 53 -7.65 -13.45 3.59
C PHE A 53 -6.25 -14.09 3.68
N ALA A 54 -5.74 -14.31 4.90
CA ALA A 54 -4.45 -14.97 5.11
C ALA A 54 -4.42 -16.40 4.55
N MET A 55 -5.55 -17.12 4.60
CA MET A 55 -5.72 -18.46 4.02
C MET A 55 -6.03 -18.44 2.52
N ARG A 56 -6.13 -17.25 1.89
CA ARG A 56 -6.49 -17.06 0.48
C ARG A 56 -7.83 -17.65 0.07
N LEU A 57 -8.74 -17.84 1.01
CA LEU A 57 -10.13 -18.21 0.73
C LEU A 57 -10.90 -17.06 0.10
N ILE A 58 -10.51 -15.84 0.42
CA ILE A 58 -11.03 -14.58 -0.11
C ILE A 58 -9.82 -13.69 -0.42
N ARG A 59 -9.80 -13.10 -1.61
CA ARG A 59 -8.82 -12.13 -2.05
C ARG A 59 -9.49 -10.74 -2.08
N PRO A 60 -9.32 -9.92 -1.03
CA PRO A 60 -9.95 -8.63 -0.97
C PRO A 60 -9.28 -7.63 -1.93
N THR A 61 -10.05 -6.66 -2.41
CA THR A 61 -9.48 -5.43 -2.98
C THR A 61 -8.76 -4.64 -1.89
N LEU A 62 -7.94 -3.65 -2.27
CA LEU A 62 -7.32 -2.74 -1.31
C LEU A 62 -8.37 -2.03 -0.44
N LEU A 63 -9.49 -1.60 -1.05
CA LEU A 63 -10.58 -0.95 -0.34
C LEU A 63 -11.25 -1.91 0.66
N GLY A 64 -11.58 -3.13 0.23
CA GLY A 64 -12.14 -4.16 1.09
C GLY A 64 -11.21 -4.55 2.25
N LEU A 65 -9.90 -4.57 2.02
CA LEU A 65 -8.92 -4.82 3.06
C LEU A 65 -8.83 -3.66 4.07
N ARG A 66 -8.75 -2.41 3.59
CA ARG A 66 -8.53 -1.22 4.41
C ARG A 66 -9.77 -0.74 5.17
N SER A 67 -10.97 -1.04 4.69
CA SER A 67 -12.20 -0.74 5.42
C SER A 67 -12.37 -1.57 6.70
N ASN A 68 -11.51 -2.58 6.90
CA ASN A 68 -11.53 -3.42 8.08
C ASN A 68 -10.32 -3.15 8.98
N THR A 69 -10.52 -3.17 10.29
CA THR A 69 -9.44 -3.02 11.28
C THR A 69 -9.02 -4.40 11.79
N PHE A 70 -7.76 -4.76 11.53
CA PHE A 70 -7.19 -6.05 11.96
C PHE A 70 -6.13 -5.83 13.05
N THR A 71 -6.43 -6.17 14.27
CA THR A 71 -5.52 -5.93 15.41
C THR A 71 -4.25 -6.80 15.36
N ARG A 72 -4.27 -7.94 14.69
CA ARG A 72 -3.18 -8.94 14.67
C ARG A 72 -2.99 -9.58 13.30
N TYR A 73 -3.20 -8.83 12.23
CA TYR A 73 -3.15 -9.40 10.87
C TYR A 73 -1.79 -9.98 10.52
N THR A 74 -0.72 -9.20 10.66
CA THR A 74 0.64 -9.63 10.33
C THR A 74 1.06 -10.93 11.03
N PRO A 75 0.90 -11.11 12.35
CA PRO A 75 1.19 -12.38 12.99
C PRO A 75 0.37 -13.55 12.47
N TRP A 76 -0.91 -13.34 12.17
CA TRP A 76 -1.75 -14.41 11.60
C TRP A 76 -1.32 -14.75 10.17
N PHE A 77 -1.10 -13.75 9.33
CA PHE A 77 -0.66 -13.94 7.95
C PHE A 77 0.64 -14.76 7.92
N ARG A 78 1.65 -14.36 8.69
CA ARG A 78 2.92 -15.09 8.81
C ARG A 78 2.72 -16.54 9.23
N SER A 79 1.95 -16.77 10.29
CA SER A 79 1.69 -18.13 10.81
C SER A 79 0.94 -19.02 9.82
N ILE A 80 0.08 -18.45 8.97
CA ILE A 80 -0.72 -19.20 7.99
C ILE A 80 0.06 -19.40 6.69
N ALA A 81 0.74 -18.35 6.20
CA ALA A 81 1.54 -18.41 4.99
C ALA A 81 2.71 -19.39 5.13
N ASN A 82 3.31 -19.48 6.33
CA ASN A 82 4.46 -20.34 6.62
C ASN A 82 5.57 -20.21 5.55
N ASP A 83 5.84 -18.97 5.13
CA ASP A 83 6.77 -18.63 4.05
C ASP A 83 8.13 -18.24 4.67
N PRO A 84 9.21 -19.02 4.42
CA PRO A 84 10.53 -18.73 4.97
C PRO A 84 11.12 -17.39 4.52
N TRP A 85 10.82 -16.94 3.29
CA TRP A 85 11.26 -15.65 2.77
C TRP A 85 10.57 -14.49 3.51
N LEU A 86 9.28 -14.64 3.82
CA LEU A 86 8.55 -13.67 4.61
C LEU A 86 9.07 -13.60 6.06
N GLU A 87 9.44 -14.74 6.63
CA GLU A 87 10.05 -14.77 7.96
C GLU A 87 11.41 -14.06 7.95
N GLU A 88 12.29 -14.35 6.97
CA GLU A 88 13.57 -13.66 6.82
C GLU A 88 13.38 -12.15 6.63
N PHE A 89 12.41 -11.73 5.81
CA PHE A 89 12.07 -10.32 5.65
C PHE A 89 11.69 -9.67 6.99
N CYS A 90 10.83 -10.32 7.75
CA CYS A 90 10.39 -9.82 9.05
C CYS A 90 11.53 -9.71 10.06
N GLU A 91 12.43 -10.69 10.10
CA GLU A 91 13.61 -10.68 10.96
C GLU A 91 14.56 -9.53 10.61
N ARG A 92 14.85 -9.32 9.32
CA ARG A 92 15.68 -8.21 8.85
C ARG A 92 15.07 -6.85 9.21
N VAL A 93 13.74 -6.70 9.03
CA VAL A 93 13.03 -5.48 9.45
C VAL A 93 13.15 -5.26 10.96
N ASP A 94 13.09 -6.32 11.76
CA ASP A 94 13.19 -6.21 13.23
C ASP A 94 14.60 -5.79 13.72
N GLN A 95 15.64 -6.06 12.91
CA GLN A 95 17.02 -5.66 13.20
C GLN A 95 17.32 -4.19 12.84
N LEU A 96 16.43 -3.51 12.11
CA LEU A 96 16.66 -2.13 11.69
C LEU A 96 16.64 -1.17 12.89
N PRO A 97 17.59 -0.18 12.94
CA PRO A 97 17.68 0.80 14.02
C PRO A 97 16.60 1.89 13.94
N VAL A 98 15.34 1.48 13.87
CA VAL A 98 14.18 2.37 13.79
C VAL A 98 13.11 1.96 14.81
N GLY A 99 12.20 2.87 15.13
CA GLY A 99 11.14 2.61 16.13
C GLY A 99 10.23 1.44 15.75
N SER A 100 9.74 0.72 16.76
CA SER A 100 8.90 -0.48 16.61
C SER A 100 7.65 -0.25 15.74
N SER A 101 7.03 0.92 15.83
CA SER A 101 5.86 1.30 15.01
C SER A 101 6.20 1.30 13.52
N ARG A 102 7.36 1.85 13.11
CA ARG A 102 7.80 1.84 11.72
C ARG A 102 8.11 0.43 11.23
N ARG A 103 8.77 -0.39 12.06
CA ARG A 103 9.02 -1.81 11.74
C ARG A 103 7.71 -2.59 11.58
N GLY A 104 6.78 -2.40 12.51
CA GLY A 104 5.45 -3.03 12.44
C GLY A 104 4.70 -2.64 11.15
N ARG A 105 4.72 -1.35 10.78
CA ARG A 105 4.07 -0.87 9.56
C ARG A 105 4.71 -1.47 8.30
N ALA A 106 6.03 -1.52 8.20
CA ALA A 106 6.70 -2.11 7.04
C ALA A 106 6.32 -3.58 6.83
N LYS A 107 6.27 -4.36 7.92
CA LYS A 107 5.81 -5.76 7.87
C LYS A 107 4.34 -5.89 7.46
N SER A 108 3.48 -5.03 8.01
CA SER A 108 2.05 -5.02 7.67
C SER A 108 1.81 -4.64 6.21
N ASP A 109 2.53 -3.64 5.70
CA ASP A 109 2.38 -3.19 4.32
C ASP A 109 2.73 -4.31 3.32
N VAL A 110 3.78 -5.08 3.58
CA VAL A 110 4.14 -6.23 2.74
C VAL A 110 3.07 -7.33 2.84
N CYS A 111 2.65 -7.72 4.06
CA CYS A 111 1.58 -8.71 4.23
C CYS A 111 0.28 -8.30 3.54
N TYR A 112 -0.07 -7.02 3.57
CA TYR A 112 -1.25 -6.51 2.87
C TYR A 112 -1.09 -6.53 1.35
N ALA A 113 0.08 -6.17 0.82
CA ALA A 113 0.36 -6.29 -0.61
C ALA A 113 0.24 -7.74 -1.09
N LEU A 114 0.86 -8.69 -0.37
CA LEU A 114 0.76 -10.12 -0.67
C LEU A 114 -0.70 -10.61 -0.64
N THR A 115 -1.50 -10.10 0.29
CA THR A 115 -2.92 -10.43 0.41
C THR A 115 -3.72 -9.93 -0.80
N VAL A 116 -3.56 -8.65 -1.17
CA VAL A 116 -4.27 -8.03 -2.29
C VAL A 116 -3.90 -8.71 -3.61
N PHE A 117 -2.62 -9.05 -3.80
CA PHE A 117 -2.18 -9.75 -5.02
C PHE A 117 -2.40 -11.27 -4.97
N GLY A 118 -2.64 -11.86 -3.81
CA GLY A 118 -2.83 -13.30 -3.64
C GLY A 118 -1.56 -14.10 -3.96
N ILE A 119 -0.38 -13.55 -3.65
CA ILE A 119 0.96 -14.13 -3.96
C ILE A 119 1.77 -14.37 -2.69
N ASP A 120 2.79 -15.23 -2.77
CA ASP A 120 3.84 -15.37 -1.77
C ASP A 120 4.93 -14.32 -1.97
N LEU A 121 5.88 -14.22 -1.02
CA LEU A 121 6.90 -13.18 -1.09
C LEU A 121 7.81 -13.34 -2.32
N ASP A 122 8.10 -14.56 -2.73
CA ASP A 122 8.90 -14.88 -3.93
C ASP A 122 8.26 -14.35 -5.23
N GLY A 123 6.92 -14.26 -5.26
CA GLY A 123 6.16 -13.67 -6.37
C GLY A 123 6.07 -12.13 -6.33
N LEU A 124 6.55 -11.47 -5.26
CA LEU A 124 6.45 -10.02 -5.14
C LEU A 124 7.50 -9.32 -5.99
N THR A 125 7.07 -8.62 -7.03
CA THR A 125 7.95 -7.81 -7.89
C THR A 125 8.00 -6.34 -7.46
N PRO A 126 9.04 -5.58 -7.88
CA PRO A 126 9.09 -4.13 -7.65
C PRO A 126 7.86 -3.41 -8.22
N GLU A 127 7.40 -3.82 -9.40
CA GLU A 127 6.24 -3.23 -10.07
C GLU A 127 4.95 -3.48 -9.29
N ALA A 128 4.75 -4.69 -8.75
CA ALA A 128 3.60 -5.04 -7.92
C ALA A 128 3.59 -4.19 -6.64
N LEU A 129 4.73 -4.09 -5.94
CA LEU A 129 4.83 -3.29 -4.72
C LEU A 129 4.64 -1.79 -5.01
N LEU A 130 5.14 -1.30 -6.15
CA LEU A 130 4.93 0.07 -6.59
C LEU A 130 3.45 0.33 -6.90
N HIS A 131 2.79 -0.59 -7.60
CA HIS A 131 1.36 -0.51 -7.89
C HIS A 131 0.54 -0.42 -6.59
N TYR A 132 0.82 -1.32 -5.64
CA TYR A 132 0.19 -1.27 -4.31
C TYR A 132 0.40 0.08 -3.61
N ALA A 133 1.63 0.64 -3.67
CA ALA A 133 1.93 1.94 -3.07
C ALA A 133 1.14 3.09 -3.72
N VAL A 134 0.96 3.06 -5.04
CA VAL A 134 0.16 4.05 -5.80
C VAL A 134 -1.32 3.95 -5.44
N GLU A 135 -1.87 2.75 -5.37
CA GLU A 135 -3.27 2.53 -4.95
C GLU A 135 -3.51 2.99 -3.51
N CYS A 136 -2.59 2.68 -2.58
CA CYS A 136 -2.67 3.16 -1.20
C CYS A 136 -2.71 4.69 -1.14
N ARG A 137 -1.88 5.36 -1.95
CA ARG A 137 -1.86 6.82 -2.02
C ARG A 137 -3.14 7.40 -2.61
N ALA A 138 -3.64 6.80 -3.68
CA ALA A 138 -4.90 7.21 -4.31
C ALA A 138 -6.07 7.07 -3.32
N HIS A 139 -6.12 5.96 -2.57
CA HIS A 139 -7.12 5.74 -1.55
C HIS A 139 -7.04 6.76 -0.39
N ALA A 140 -5.83 7.07 0.07
CA ALA A 140 -5.62 8.09 1.11
C ALA A 140 -6.05 9.50 0.66
N LEU A 141 -5.84 9.85 -0.60
CA LEU A 141 -6.25 11.15 -1.16
C LEU A 141 -7.77 11.27 -1.36
N ALA A 142 -8.46 10.15 -1.52
CA ALA A 142 -9.93 10.11 -1.68
C ALA A 142 -10.67 10.12 -0.35
N GLY A 143 -10.00 9.83 0.78
CA GLY A 143 -10.58 9.81 2.12
C GLY A 143 -10.27 11.08 2.92
N GLU A 144 -11.12 11.40 3.91
CA GLU A 144 -10.91 12.54 4.81
C GLU A 144 -9.72 12.33 5.77
N ASP A 145 -9.29 11.07 5.98
CA ASP A 145 -8.17 10.67 6.85
C ASP A 145 -6.88 10.45 6.04
N ALA A 146 -6.28 11.54 5.56
CA ALA A 146 -5.04 11.51 4.76
C ALA A 146 -3.83 10.85 5.47
N GLU A 147 -3.84 10.76 6.80
CA GLU A 147 -2.71 10.21 7.57
C GLU A 147 -2.70 8.69 7.73
N SER A 148 -3.86 8.03 7.71
CA SER A 148 -3.97 6.59 8.02
C SER A 148 -3.69 5.67 6.82
N GLY A 149 -3.67 6.21 5.61
CA GLY A 149 -3.64 5.44 4.35
C GLY A 149 -2.31 5.38 3.62
N THR A 150 -1.31 6.16 4.01
CA THR A 150 -0.06 6.23 3.26
C THR A 150 0.79 4.97 3.46
N PHE A 151 1.09 4.31 2.34
CA PHE A 151 2.09 3.24 2.29
C PHE A 151 3.47 3.81 2.67
N SER A 152 4.05 3.27 3.73
CA SER A 152 5.37 3.64 4.24
C SER A 152 6.47 2.74 3.68
N GLY A 153 6.36 2.29 2.44
CA GLY A 153 7.27 1.34 1.81
C GLY A 153 8.73 1.75 1.73
N THR A 154 9.06 2.95 2.21
CA THR A 154 10.43 3.42 2.33
C THR A 154 11.32 2.50 3.16
N LEU A 155 10.76 1.72 4.08
CA LEU A 155 11.52 0.78 4.91
C LEU A 155 11.50 -0.65 4.32
N ALA A 156 10.38 -1.10 3.80
CA ALA A 156 10.24 -2.44 3.23
C ALA A 156 11.05 -2.60 1.94
N TRP A 157 11.03 -1.60 1.07
CA TRP A 157 11.67 -1.65 -0.24
C TRP A 157 13.18 -1.97 -0.19
N PRO A 158 14.03 -1.22 0.55
CA PRO A 158 15.44 -1.53 0.62
C PRO A 158 15.73 -2.91 1.22
N VAL A 159 14.96 -3.36 2.20
CA VAL A 159 15.12 -4.70 2.78
C VAL A 159 14.86 -5.78 1.75
N LEU A 160 13.78 -5.68 0.98
CA LEU A 160 13.47 -6.61 -0.11
C LEU A 160 14.54 -6.60 -1.21
N HIS A 161 15.08 -5.42 -1.52
CA HIS A 161 16.18 -5.29 -2.47
C HIS A 161 17.46 -5.96 -1.97
N GLU A 162 17.82 -5.76 -0.70
CA GLU A 162 19.00 -6.38 -0.06
C GLU A 162 18.88 -7.89 0.08
N MET A 163 17.67 -8.41 0.25
CA MET A 163 17.37 -9.84 0.24
C MET A 163 17.54 -10.49 -1.16
N GLY A 164 17.65 -9.67 -2.21
CA GLY A 164 17.68 -10.17 -3.58
C GLY A 164 16.30 -10.53 -4.15
N GLN A 165 15.22 -10.14 -3.45
CA GLN A 165 13.86 -10.30 -3.94
C GLN A 165 13.62 -9.47 -5.20
N PHE A 166 14.26 -8.31 -5.30
CA PHE A 166 14.21 -7.44 -6.47
C PHE A 166 15.45 -7.62 -7.35
N PRO A 167 15.32 -7.55 -8.69
CA PRO A 167 16.46 -7.61 -9.59
C PRO A 167 17.44 -6.46 -9.32
N ARG A 168 18.73 -6.67 -9.57
CA ARG A 168 19.77 -5.64 -9.36
C ARG A 168 19.54 -4.35 -10.14
N SER A 169 18.79 -4.41 -11.24
CA SER A 169 18.37 -3.27 -12.05
C SER A 169 17.26 -2.44 -11.40
N ALA A 170 16.54 -2.97 -10.42
CA ALA A 170 15.53 -2.21 -9.69
C ALA A 170 16.18 -1.09 -8.86
N PRO A 171 15.52 0.07 -8.74
CA PRO A 171 15.99 1.13 -7.87
C PRO A 171 16.14 0.66 -6.41
N ARG A 172 17.21 1.08 -5.73
CA ARG A 172 17.47 0.65 -4.34
C ARG A 172 16.48 1.19 -3.32
N THR A 173 15.72 2.22 -3.66
CA THR A 173 14.74 2.83 -2.76
C THR A 173 13.43 3.08 -3.49
N LEU A 174 12.32 2.99 -2.77
CA LEU A 174 11.00 3.32 -3.32
C LEU A 174 10.94 4.75 -3.84
N ARG A 175 11.62 5.71 -3.19
CA ARG A 175 11.67 7.09 -3.66
C ARG A 175 12.30 7.19 -5.05
N ALA A 176 13.37 6.47 -5.31
CA ALA A 176 14.01 6.44 -6.63
C ALA A 176 13.14 5.73 -7.70
N ALA A 177 12.31 4.76 -7.29
CA ALA A 177 11.35 4.10 -8.17
C ALA A 177 10.16 5.01 -8.56
N VAL A 178 9.70 5.84 -7.62
CA VAL A 178 8.56 6.77 -7.83
C VAL A 178 8.99 8.04 -8.55
N THR A 179 10.18 8.55 -8.25
CA THR A 179 10.76 9.70 -8.96
C THR A 179 11.44 9.20 -10.23
N ARG A 180 10.80 9.35 -11.37
CA ARG A 180 11.35 9.10 -12.70
C ARG A 180 12.46 10.12 -13.01
N GLY A 181 13.56 10.10 -12.26
CA GLY A 181 14.65 11.04 -12.45
C GLY A 181 14.32 12.49 -12.04
N GLN A 182 15.18 13.42 -12.42
CA GLN A 182 14.91 14.84 -12.30
C GLN A 182 13.81 15.20 -13.31
N LEU A 183 12.76 15.86 -12.84
CA LEU A 183 11.74 16.39 -13.75
C LEU A 183 12.41 17.38 -14.72
N SER A 184 11.99 17.38 -15.97
CA SER A 184 12.31 18.48 -16.85
C SER A 184 11.77 19.79 -16.27
N ILE A 185 12.35 20.92 -16.68
CA ILE A 185 11.90 22.24 -16.21
C ILE A 185 10.42 22.44 -16.55
N GLU A 186 10.02 22.00 -17.73
CA GLU A 186 8.65 22.05 -18.22
C GLU A 186 7.71 21.24 -17.32
N GLU A 187 8.04 19.99 -17.04
CA GLU A 187 7.24 19.12 -16.16
C GLU A 187 7.14 19.67 -14.73
N ALA A 188 8.21 20.30 -14.23
CA ALA A 188 8.22 20.92 -12.91
C ALA A 188 7.28 22.13 -12.83
N VAL A 189 7.25 22.97 -13.87
CA VAL A 189 6.35 24.14 -13.98
C VAL A 189 4.91 23.68 -14.23
N ASP A 190 4.68 22.69 -15.09
CA ASP A 190 3.35 22.19 -15.45
C ASP A 190 2.59 21.56 -14.28
N ARG A 191 3.30 21.10 -13.25
CA ARG A 191 2.69 20.64 -11.99
C ARG A 191 1.82 21.68 -11.30
N HIS A 192 2.10 22.96 -11.51
CA HIS A 192 1.35 24.07 -10.91
C HIS A 192 0.08 24.45 -11.70
N GLN A 193 -0.19 23.77 -12.82
CA GLN A 193 -1.40 23.93 -13.63
C GLN A 193 -1.72 25.40 -13.93
N LEU A 194 -0.70 26.17 -14.31
CA LEU A 194 -0.85 27.60 -14.58
C LEU A 194 -1.84 27.83 -15.72
N ARG A 195 -2.89 28.58 -15.48
CA ARG A 195 -3.95 28.86 -16.47
C ARG A 195 -3.47 29.74 -17.62
N ASN A 196 -2.52 30.63 -17.34
CA ASN A 196 -1.98 31.55 -18.34
C ASN A 196 -0.73 30.95 -18.98
N ARG A 197 -0.82 30.65 -20.29
CA ARG A 197 0.25 30.02 -21.05
C ARG A 197 1.50 30.92 -21.17
N GLU A 198 1.32 32.25 -21.32
CA GLU A 198 2.44 33.19 -21.43
C GLU A 198 3.25 33.24 -20.10
N VAL A 199 2.55 33.22 -18.95
CA VAL A 199 3.20 33.17 -17.64
C VAL A 199 3.92 31.84 -17.46
N ARG A 200 3.32 30.75 -17.89
CA ARG A 200 3.94 29.39 -17.86
C ARG A 200 5.24 29.40 -18.70
N ASP A 201 5.22 29.93 -19.93
CA ASP A 201 6.36 29.92 -20.82
C ASP A 201 7.48 30.84 -20.32
N LEU A 202 7.13 32.00 -19.74
CA LEU A 202 8.06 32.91 -19.07
C LEU A 202 8.76 32.23 -17.88
N LEU A 203 8.02 31.48 -17.05
CA LEU A 203 8.56 30.74 -15.91
C LEU A 203 9.52 29.64 -16.39
N VAL A 204 9.16 28.87 -17.41
CA VAL A 204 10.03 27.85 -17.99
C VAL A 204 11.34 28.48 -18.50
N GLU A 205 11.28 29.62 -19.20
CA GLU A 205 12.47 30.27 -19.68
C GLU A 205 13.33 30.85 -18.56
N TYR A 206 12.71 31.44 -17.53
CA TYR A 206 13.42 31.92 -16.35
C TYR A 206 14.15 30.80 -15.63
N VAL A 207 13.47 29.70 -15.34
CA VAL A 207 14.05 28.54 -14.64
C VAL A 207 15.15 27.90 -15.50
N ARG A 208 14.97 27.82 -16.81
CA ARG A 208 16.00 27.33 -17.76
C ARG A 208 17.28 28.18 -17.71
N ARG A 209 17.17 29.50 -17.65
CA ARG A 209 18.32 30.38 -17.50
C ARG A 209 19.03 30.16 -16.18
N ARG A 210 18.24 30.02 -15.09
CA ARG A 210 18.80 29.78 -13.74
C ARG A 210 19.40 28.38 -13.56
N SER A 211 18.97 27.40 -14.36
CA SER A 211 19.50 26.02 -14.30
C SER A 211 20.98 25.92 -14.69
N ALA A 212 21.52 26.92 -15.41
CA ALA A 212 22.94 26.99 -15.70
C ALA A 212 23.80 27.39 -14.48
N GLU A 213 23.18 27.99 -13.45
CA GLU A 213 23.88 28.55 -12.27
C GLU A 213 23.54 27.81 -10.96
N LEU A 214 22.45 27.07 -10.94
CA LEU A 214 21.90 26.48 -9.71
C LEU A 214 21.80 24.95 -9.83
N ASP A 215 22.00 24.27 -8.70
CA ASP A 215 21.73 22.84 -8.63
C ASP A 215 20.22 22.54 -8.68
N TYR A 216 19.89 21.28 -8.98
CA TYR A 216 18.51 20.83 -9.12
C TYR A 216 17.66 21.02 -7.86
N SER A 217 18.25 20.89 -6.66
CA SER A 217 17.52 21.05 -5.40
C SER A 217 17.10 22.50 -5.18
N THR A 218 17.97 23.43 -5.52
CA THR A 218 17.71 24.88 -5.44
C THR A 218 16.69 25.31 -6.50
N LEU A 219 16.80 24.80 -7.74
CA LEU A 219 15.81 25.04 -8.80
C LEU A 219 14.42 24.55 -8.40
N ARG A 220 14.33 23.38 -7.76
CA ARG A 220 13.06 22.85 -7.29
C ARG A 220 12.41 23.77 -6.24
N HIS A 221 13.18 24.37 -5.35
CA HIS A 221 12.66 25.35 -4.38
C HIS A 221 12.20 26.66 -5.03
N LEU A 222 12.78 27.08 -6.14
CA LEU A 222 12.33 28.25 -6.89
C LEU A 222 10.98 28.05 -7.61
N ILE A 223 10.64 26.78 -7.89
CA ILE A 223 9.39 26.42 -8.59
C ILE A 223 8.27 26.05 -7.60
N THR A 224 8.57 25.86 -6.32
CA THR A 224 7.58 25.50 -5.30
C THR A 224 6.95 26.74 -4.69
#